data_4fbd4fa597b7a93a4ceb701bd161dc4f
#
_entry.id   4fbd4fa597b7a93a4ceb701bd161dc4f
#
_cell.length_a   1.000
_cell.length_b   1.000
_cell.length_c   1.000
_cell.angle_alpha   90.00
_cell.angle_beta   90.00
_cell.angle_gamma   90.00
#
_symmetry.space_group_name_H-M   'P 1'
#
loop_
_entity.id
_entity.type
_entity.pdbx_description
1 polymer ?
#
loop_
_entity_poly.entity_id
_entity_poly.type
_entity_poly.pdbx_seq_one_letter_code
_entity_poly.pdbx_strand_id
1 'polypeptide(L)'
;MARRRSRGIRYEVADDIQARFADIVRTLDLRHIDLNKVVCLRSYGSSARRVIARCHGMSKVLQIAMGIKAFYVLEFISERFDGLSERDRDETIIHELMHIPKNFGGGFRFHDHVTAQNVRRMLDAYRDAKRSQVIASEAHDAAKRGGAMKQSHSIE
;
A
#
# COMPACT_ATOMS: atom_id res chain seq x y z
N MET A 1 -14.75 -41.52 -9.60
CA MET A 1 -13.98 -40.26 -9.71
C MET A 1 -14.36 -39.36 -8.53
N ALA A 2 -13.45 -39.18 -7.57
CA ALA A 2 -13.70 -38.31 -6.42
C ALA A 2 -13.70 -36.83 -6.85
N ARG A 3 -14.82 -36.15 -6.67
CA ARG A 3 -14.96 -34.71 -6.91
C ARG A 3 -14.06 -33.98 -5.90
N ARG A 4 -12.94 -33.44 -6.36
CA ARG A 4 -12.04 -32.61 -5.58
C ARG A 4 -12.86 -31.42 -5.05
N ARG A 5 -13.20 -31.42 -3.75
CA ARG A 5 -13.84 -30.28 -3.10
C ARG A 5 -12.93 -29.07 -3.31
N SER A 6 -13.40 -28.06 -4.03
CA SER A 6 -12.71 -26.79 -4.13
C SER A 6 -12.64 -26.24 -2.71
N ARG A 7 -11.44 -26.14 -2.15
CA ARG A 7 -11.24 -25.36 -0.94
C ARG A 7 -11.61 -23.93 -1.32
N GLY A 8 -12.58 -23.34 -0.61
CA GLY A 8 -12.97 -21.96 -0.80
C GLY A 8 -11.77 -21.02 -0.62
N ILE A 9 -11.86 -19.79 -1.11
CA ILE A 9 -10.82 -18.78 -0.91
C ILE A 9 -10.76 -18.46 0.59
N ARG A 10 -9.55 -18.43 1.15
CA ARG A 10 -9.27 -18.04 2.52
C ARG A 10 -8.71 -16.62 2.52
N TYR A 11 -9.10 -15.79 3.48
CA TYR A 11 -8.64 -14.43 3.64
C TYR A 11 -7.94 -14.25 4.98
N GLU A 12 -6.88 -13.45 4.99
CA GLU A 12 -6.13 -13.06 6.20
C GLU A 12 -5.76 -11.57 6.11
N VAL A 13 -5.73 -10.90 7.27
CA VAL A 13 -5.19 -9.55 7.36
C VAL A 13 -3.70 -9.59 7.05
N ALA A 14 -3.24 -8.67 6.21
CA ALA A 14 -1.86 -8.62 5.73
C ALA A 14 -1.13 -7.42 6.35
N ASP A 15 -0.66 -7.57 7.59
CA ASP A 15 -0.04 -6.48 8.36
C ASP A 15 1.19 -5.88 7.69
N ASP A 16 1.99 -6.69 7.01
CA ASP A 16 3.17 -6.25 6.26
C ASP A 16 2.79 -5.40 5.03
N ILE A 17 1.73 -5.78 4.31
CA ILE A 17 1.20 -4.99 3.19
C ILE A 17 0.52 -3.73 3.74
N GLN A 18 -0.20 -3.83 4.85
CA GLN A 18 -0.83 -2.68 5.51
C GLN A 18 0.21 -1.63 5.91
N ALA A 19 1.33 -2.05 6.50
CA ALA A 19 2.43 -1.16 6.86
C ALA A 19 3.04 -0.48 5.63
N ARG A 20 3.25 -1.23 4.55
CA ARG A 20 3.79 -0.71 3.29
C ARG A 20 2.82 0.26 2.61
N PHE A 21 1.53 -0.07 2.57
CA PHE A 21 0.47 0.82 2.10
C PHE A 21 0.45 2.14 2.87
N ALA A 22 0.50 2.08 4.21
CA ALA A 22 0.51 3.27 5.06
C ALA A 22 1.78 4.12 4.84
N ASP A 23 2.93 3.52 4.61
CA ASP A 23 4.17 4.22 4.27
C ASP A 23 4.05 4.94 2.92
N ILE A 24 3.49 4.29 1.89
CA ILE A 24 3.24 4.91 0.58
C ILE A 24 2.31 6.12 0.72
N VAL A 25 1.18 5.96 1.43
CA VAL A 25 0.19 7.03 1.64
C VAL A 25 0.81 8.24 2.33
N ARG A 26 1.61 8.03 3.38
CA ARG A 26 2.28 9.10 4.13
C ARG A 26 3.39 9.75 3.32
N THR A 27 4.22 8.96 2.66
CA THR A 27 5.36 9.47 1.86
C THR A 27 4.88 10.34 0.69
N LEU A 28 3.76 9.99 0.07
CA LEU A 28 3.17 10.73 -1.04
C LEU A 28 2.16 11.81 -0.60
N ASP A 29 1.98 12.02 0.71
CA ASP A 29 1.01 12.96 1.30
C ASP A 29 -0.42 12.83 0.71
N LEU A 30 -0.90 11.58 0.61
CA LEU A 30 -2.23 11.29 0.05
C LEU A 30 -3.33 11.52 1.09
N ARG A 31 -3.59 12.77 1.45
CA ARG A 31 -4.49 13.20 2.55
C ARG A 31 -5.94 12.76 2.40
N HIS A 32 -6.37 12.40 1.20
CA HIS A 32 -7.72 11.91 0.96
C HIS A 32 -7.92 10.45 1.42
N ILE A 33 -6.85 9.73 1.72
CA ILE A 33 -6.90 8.34 2.18
C ILE A 33 -6.98 8.31 3.71
N ASP A 34 -8.10 7.84 4.24
CA ASP A 34 -8.24 7.55 5.66
C ASP A 34 -7.64 6.16 5.97
N LEU A 35 -6.44 6.13 6.54
CA LEU A 35 -5.72 4.90 6.86
C LEU A 35 -6.49 3.94 7.80
N ASN A 36 -7.42 4.47 8.60
CA ASN A 36 -8.25 3.66 9.50
C ASN A 36 -9.42 2.99 8.78
N LYS A 37 -9.65 3.33 7.53
CA LYS A 37 -10.77 2.84 6.72
C LYS A 37 -10.32 2.11 5.45
N VAL A 38 -9.06 1.72 5.38
CA VAL A 38 -8.52 0.86 4.35
C VAL A 38 -7.81 -0.32 5.00
N VAL A 39 -8.23 -1.53 4.67
CA VAL A 39 -7.61 -2.77 5.16
C VAL A 39 -7.01 -3.54 4.00
N CYS A 40 -5.77 -3.99 4.17
CA CYS A 40 -5.09 -4.88 3.23
C CYS A 40 -5.29 -6.33 3.66
N LEU A 41 -5.80 -7.17 2.75
CA LEU A 41 -5.99 -8.60 2.95
C LEU A 41 -5.14 -9.40 1.97
N ARG A 42 -4.67 -10.56 2.41
CA ARG A 42 -4.24 -11.63 1.51
C ARG A 42 -5.36 -12.61 1.28
N SER A 43 -5.53 -13.04 0.04
CA SER A 43 -6.38 -14.18 -0.32
C SER A 43 -5.55 -15.35 -0.82
N TYR A 44 -5.99 -16.56 -0.48
CA TYR A 44 -5.34 -17.84 -0.80
C TYR A 44 -6.34 -18.78 -1.46
N GLY A 45 -5.88 -19.55 -2.44
CA GLY A 45 -6.71 -20.52 -3.17
C GLY A 45 -7.50 -19.90 -4.32
N SER A 46 -7.12 -18.70 -4.78
CA SER A 46 -7.74 -18.06 -5.93
C SER A 46 -7.37 -18.77 -7.23
N SER A 47 -8.38 -19.06 -8.05
CA SER A 47 -8.19 -19.58 -9.41
C SER A 47 -7.95 -18.49 -10.47
N ALA A 48 -7.97 -17.22 -10.08
CA ALA A 48 -7.75 -16.10 -10.98
C ALA A 48 -6.33 -16.11 -11.57
N ARG A 49 -6.21 -16.25 -12.88
CA ARG A 49 -4.89 -16.42 -13.52
C ARG A 49 -4.15 -15.12 -13.85
N ARG A 50 -4.85 -13.98 -13.94
CA ARG A 50 -4.31 -12.70 -14.41
C ARG A 50 -4.46 -11.57 -13.40
N VAL A 51 -5.10 -11.82 -12.28
CA VAL A 51 -5.35 -10.82 -11.23
C VAL A 51 -4.34 -10.99 -10.11
N ILE A 52 -3.63 -9.94 -9.76
CA ILE A 52 -2.64 -9.92 -8.68
C ILE A 52 -3.29 -9.33 -7.42
N ALA A 53 -4.08 -8.28 -7.57
CA ALA A 53 -4.76 -7.59 -6.49
C ALA A 53 -6.13 -7.04 -6.95
N ARG A 54 -6.93 -6.57 -6.00
CA ARG A 54 -8.24 -5.93 -6.23
C ARG A 54 -8.50 -4.87 -5.17
N CYS A 55 -9.05 -3.74 -5.60
CA CYS A 55 -9.63 -2.76 -4.71
C CYS A 55 -11.15 -3.00 -4.57
N HIS A 56 -11.63 -3.13 -3.35
CA HIS A 56 -13.06 -3.25 -3.04
C HIS A 56 -13.51 -2.00 -2.29
N GLY A 57 -14.46 -1.25 -2.84
CA GLY A 57 -15.09 -0.11 -2.19
C GLY A 57 -16.45 -0.49 -1.60
N MET A 58 -16.77 0.06 -0.43
CA MET A 58 -18.10 -0.14 0.17
C MET A 58 -19.13 0.72 -0.56
N SER A 59 -20.11 0.07 -1.19
CA SER A 59 -21.17 0.76 -1.91
C SER A 59 -22.00 1.67 -1.01
N LYS A 60 -22.60 2.72 -1.58
CA LYS A 60 -23.44 3.65 -0.83
C LYS A 60 -24.62 2.97 -0.13
N VAL A 61 -25.19 1.95 -0.74
CA VAL A 61 -26.27 1.16 -0.17
C VAL A 61 -25.84 0.47 1.13
N LEU A 62 -24.64 -0.14 1.13
CA LEU A 62 -24.10 -0.79 2.33
C LEU A 62 -23.75 0.24 3.41
N GLN A 63 -23.19 1.39 3.04
CA GLN A 63 -22.90 2.47 3.99
C GLN A 63 -24.16 2.92 4.73
N ILE A 64 -25.27 3.11 4.00
CA ILE A 64 -26.55 3.52 4.59
C ILE A 64 -27.14 2.39 5.46
N ALA A 65 -27.16 1.17 4.96
CA ALA A 65 -27.70 0.02 5.67
C ALA A 65 -26.97 -0.28 6.99
N MET A 66 -25.66 -0.09 7.01
CA MET A 66 -24.79 -0.36 8.18
C MET A 66 -24.58 0.88 9.08
N GLY A 67 -25.02 2.06 8.66
CA GLY A 67 -24.81 3.31 9.40
C GLY A 67 -23.36 3.74 9.51
N ILE A 68 -22.49 3.33 8.57
CA ILE A 68 -21.06 3.65 8.57
C ILE A 68 -20.64 4.40 7.31
N LYS A 69 -19.55 5.13 7.38
CA LYS A 69 -18.93 5.81 6.24
C LYS A 69 -18.19 4.82 5.35
N ALA A 70 -17.77 5.29 4.17
CA ALA A 70 -17.02 4.49 3.21
C ALA A 70 -15.84 3.75 3.83
N PHE A 71 -15.63 2.53 3.36
CA PHE A 71 -14.55 1.63 3.74
C PHE A 71 -14.01 0.95 2.50
N TYR A 72 -12.71 0.68 2.46
CA TYR A 72 -12.06 0.00 1.35
C TYR A 72 -11.27 -1.22 1.82
N VAL A 73 -11.23 -2.22 0.97
CA VAL A 73 -10.37 -3.40 1.15
C VAL A 73 -9.49 -3.53 -0.07
N LEU A 74 -8.19 -3.62 0.16
CA LEU A 74 -7.21 -3.98 -0.87
C LEU A 74 -6.87 -5.46 -0.70
N GLU A 75 -7.32 -6.29 -1.63
CA GLU A 75 -7.09 -7.74 -1.64
C GLU A 75 -5.88 -8.06 -2.52
N PHE A 76 -4.91 -8.79 -1.97
CA PHE A 76 -3.72 -9.25 -2.67
C PHE A 76 -3.74 -10.77 -2.76
N ILE A 77 -3.69 -11.33 -3.98
CA ILE A 77 -3.71 -12.77 -4.22
C ILE A 77 -2.31 -13.31 -3.95
N SER A 78 -2.15 -14.04 -2.84
CA SER A 78 -0.86 -14.50 -2.30
C SER A 78 -0.04 -15.26 -3.34
N GLU A 79 -0.67 -16.18 -4.09
CA GLU A 79 -0.02 -17.01 -5.10
C GLU A 79 0.67 -16.20 -6.21
N ARG A 80 0.34 -14.90 -6.33
CA ARG A 80 0.88 -14.02 -7.38
C ARG A 80 1.65 -12.84 -6.82
N PHE A 81 1.16 -12.28 -5.72
CA PHE A 81 1.74 -11.10 -5.11
C PHE A 81 3.03 -11.41 -4.35
N ASP A 82 3.07 -12.51 -3.60
CA ASP A 82 4.19 -12.80 -2.70
C ASP A 82 5.50 -13.14 -3.44
N GLY A 83 5.42 -13.58 -4.70
CA GLY A 83 6.58 -13.83 -5.56
C GLY A 83 7.12 -12.60 -6.30
N LEU A 84 6.46 -11.45 -6.22
CA LEU A 84 6.89 -10.23 -6.89
C LEU A 84 8.14 -9.62 -6.24
N SER A 85 8.92 -8.87 -7.05
CA SER A 85 9.96 -7.99 -6.52
C SER A 85 9.37 -6.89 -5.62
N GLU A 86 10.18 -6.28 -4.76
CA GLU A 86 9.71 -5.16 -3.93
C GLU A 86 9.14 -4.02 -4.76
N ARG A 87 9.78 -3.71 -5.89
CA ARG A 87 9.30 -2.69 -6.82
C ARG A 87 7.91 -3.03 -7.37
N ASP A 88 7.72 -4.27 -7.82
CA ASP A 88 6.46 -4.70 -8.42
C ASP A 88 5.34 -4.80 -7.38
N ARG A 89 5.68 -5.10 -6.12
CA ARG A 89 4.75 -5.02 -4.98
C ARG A 89 4.31 -3.58 -4.73
N ASP A 90 5.24 -2.62 -4.71
CA ASP A 90 4.93 -1.19 -4.59
C ASP A 90 4.04 -0.72 -5.73
N GLU A 91 4.37 -1.10 -6.96
CA GLU A 91 3.58 -0.77 -8.15
C GLU A 91 2.16 -1.31 -8.04
N THR A 92 2.00 -2.56 -7.58
CA THR A 92 0.69 -3.19 -7.38
C THR A 92 -0.11 -2.48 -6.28
N ILE A 93 0.51 -2.15 -5.14
CA ILE A 93 -0.16 -1.43 -4.05
C ILE A 93 -0.61 -0.04 -4.53
N ILE A 94 0.24 0.67 -5.25
CA ILE A 94 -0.07 2.00 -5.81
C ILE A 94 -1.21 1.89 -6.83
N HIS A 95 -1.22 0.85 -7.67
CA HIS A 95 -2.29 0.61 -8.63
C HIS A 95 -3.65 0.49 -7.93
N GLU A 96 -3.75 -0.36 -6.91
CA GLU A 96 -5.00 -0.57 -6.17
C GLU A 96 -5.40 0.68 -5.36
N LEU A 97 -4.44 1.39 -4.78
CA LEU A 97 -4.66 2.65 -4.08
C LEU A 97 -5.25 3.72 -5.00
N MET A 98 -4.82 3.79 -6.25
CA MET A 98 -5.31 4.77 -7.22
C MET A 98 -6.77 4.55 -7.60
N HIS A 99 -7.33 3.37 -7.39
CA HIS A 99 -8.76 3.11 -7.56
C HIS A 99 -9.62 3.81 -6.50
N ILE A 100 -9.06 4.22 -5.37
CA ILE A 100 -9.77 4.97 -4.33
C ILE A 100 -9.94 6.43 -4.79
N PRO A 101 -11.18 6.92 -4.93
CA PRO A 101 -11.42 8.28 -5.41
C PRO A 101 -11.06 9.33 -4.35
N LYS A 102 -10.76 10.55 -4.80
CA LYS A 102 -10.38 11.67 -3.92
C LYS A 102 -11.43 12.05 -2.88
N ASN A 103 -12.71 11.83 -3.17
CA ASN A 103 -13.80 12.07 -2.23
C ASN A 103 -13.95 10.98 -1.16
N PHE A 104 -13.22 9.87 -1.27
CA PHE A 104 -13.27 8.72 -0.35
C PHE A 104 -14.70 8.27 -0.02
N GLY A 105 -15.57 8.22 -1.03
CA GLY A 105 -17.02 8.02 -0.85
C GLY A 105 -17.54 6.58 -1.00
N GLY A 106 -16.65 5.60 -1.16
CA GLY A 106 -17.00 4.20 -1.45
C GLY A 106 -17.13 3.88 -2.94
N GLY A 107 -16.97 4.89 -3.81
CA GLY A 107 -16.88 4.72 -5.24
C GLY A 107 -15.53 4.14 -5.67
N PHE A 108 -15.38 3.96 -6.99
CA PHE A 108 -14.23 3.33 -7.61
C PHE A 108 -13.79 4.13 -8.83
N ARG A 109 -12.48 4.37 -9.01
CA ARG A 109 -11.92 4.98 -10.20
C ARG A 109 -11.53 3.89 -11.18
N PHE A 110 -11.97 4.04 -12.43
CA PHE A 110 -11.70 3.07 -13.49
C PHE A 110 -10.32 3.27 -14.14
N HIS A 111 -9.95 2.36 -15.03
CA HIS A 111 -8.63 2.35 -15.69
C HIS A 111 -8.42 3.48 -16.71
N ASP A 112 -9.38 4.36 -16.94
CA ASP A 112 -9.18 5.64 -17.62
C ASP A 112 -8.31 6.60 -16.80
N HIS A 113 -8.37 6.50 -15.47
CA HIS A 113 -7.53 7.24 -14.52
C HIS A 113 -6.35 6.43 -13.99
N VAL A 114 -6.54 5.11 -13.77
CA VAL A 114 -5.51 4.19 -13.28
C VAL A 114 -4.76 3.59 -14.47
N THR A 115 -3.97 4.42 -15.13
CA THR A 115 -3.16 4.01 -16.28
C THR A 115 -1.76 3.57 -15.83
N ALA A 116 -1.12 2.70 -16.60
CA ALA A 116 0.26 2.28 -16.33
C ALA A 116 1.22 3.48 -16.21
N GLN A 117 1.00 4.55 -16.99
CA GLN A 117 1.80 5.78 -16.92
C GLN A 117 1.61 6.52 -15.59
N ASN A 118 0.36 6.66 -15.12
CA ASN A 118 0.06 7.35 -13.86
C ASN A 118 0.57 6.55 -12.66
N VAL A 119 0.42 5.22 -12.68
CA VAL A 119 0.97 4.33 -11.65
C VAL A 119 2.48 4.45 -11.59
N ARG A 120 3.16 4.38 -12.73
CA ARG A 120 4.63 4.50 -12.81
C ARG A 120 5.12 5.84 -12.29
N ARG A 121 4.45 6.95 -12.65
CA ARG A 121 4.78 8.30 -12.15
C ARG A 121 4.68 8.36 -10.61
N MET A 122 3.64 7.78 -10.04
CA MET A 122 3.45 7.76 -8.59
C MET A 122 4.47 6.85 -7.90
N LEU A 123 4.82 5.72 -8.50
CA LEU A 123 5.88 4.83 -8.02
C LEU A 123 7.24 5.53 -8.01
N ASP A 124 7.59 6.22 -9.09
CA ASP A 124 8.85 6.95 -9.19
C ASP A 124 8.92 8.05 -8.12
N ALA A 125 7.85 8.84 -7.94
CA ALA A 125 7.76 9.85 -6.88
C ALA A 125 7.95 9.24 -5.48
N TYR A 126 7.32 8.10 -5.18
CA TYR A 126 7.48 7.39 -3.92
C TYR A 126 8.94 6.96 -3.70
N ARG A 127 9.54 6.34 -4.69
CA ARG A 127 10.93 5.83 -4.61
C ARG A 127 11.95 6.95 -4.46
N ASP A 128 11.76 8.07 -5.14
CA ASP A 128 12.62 9.25 -5.03
C ASP A 128 12.51 9.90 -3.64
N ALA A 129 11.29 10.02 -3.10
CA ALA A 129 11.07 10.51 -1.75
C ALA A 129 11.73 9.60 -0.70
N LYS A 130 11.62 8.28 -0.83
CA LYS A 130 12.28 7.31 0.06
C LYS A 130 13.80 7.43 -0.02
N ARG A 131 14.37 7.57 -1.21
CA ARG A 131 15.81 7.77 -1.40
C ARG A 131 16.30 9.04 -0.70
N SER A 132 15.56 10.14 -0.84
CA SER A 132 15.88 11.40 -0.18
C SER A 132 15.81 11.31 1.34
N GLN A 133 14.84 10.58 1.90
CA GLN A 133 14.72 10.33 3.34
C GLN A 133 15.94 9.56 3.89
N VAL A 134 16.41 8.53 3.18
CA VAL A 134 17.60 7.74 3.57
C VAL A 134 18.84 8.65 3.61
N ILE A 135 19.08 9.43 2.56
CA ILE A 135 20.22 10.35 2.48
C ILE A 135 20.21 11.37 3.62
N ALA A 136 19.04 11.94 3.92
CA ALA A 136 18.88 12.90 5.02
C ALA A 136 19.14 12.27 6.40
N SER A 137 18.70 11.03 6.61
CA SER A 137 18.95 10.27 7.84
C SER A 137 20.44 9.99 8.04
N GLU A 138 21.13 9.51 7.01
CA GLU A 138 22.57 9.23 7.05
C GLU A 138 23.39 10.50 7.33
N ALA A 139 23.03 11.63 6.72
CA ALA A 139 23.68 12.92 6.94
C ALA A 139 23.49 13.39 8.41
N HIS A 140 22.30 13.20 8.98
CA HIS A 140 22.00 13.54 10.36
C HIS A 140 22.82 12.70 11.35
N ASP A 141 22.92 11.40 11.12
CA ASP A 141 23.70 10.47 11.95
C ASP A 141 25.20 10.72 11.86
N ALA A 142 25.70 11.11 10.69
CA ALA A 142 27.10 11.51 10.50
C ALA A 142 27.42 12.80 11.27
N ALA A 143 26.52 13.80 11.23
CA ALA A 143 26.68 15.05 11.98
C ALA A 143 26.70 14.82 13.51
N LYS A 144 25.83 13.93 14.03
CA LYS A 144 25.84 13.55 15.45
C LYS A 144 27.16 12.90 15.87
N ARG A 145 27.71 11.98 15.06
CA ARG A 145 29.00 11.32 15.35
C ARG A 145 30.17 12.29 15.33
N GLY A 146 30.20 13.24 14.38
CA GLY A 146 31.22 14.28 14.29
C GLY A 146 31.16 15.31 15.44
N GLY A 147 29.97 15.60 15.95
CA GLY A 147 29.79 16.48 17.13
C GLY A 147 30.27 15.88 18.45
N ALA A 148 30.08 14.56 18.63
CA ALA A 148 30.53 13.85 19.82
C ALA A 148 32.08 13.77 19.93
N MET A 149 32.80 13.72 18.82
CA MET A 149 34.28 13.72 18.81
C MET A 149 34.91 15.06 19.16
N LYS A 150 34.21 16.18 19.02
CA LYS A 150 34.73 17.53 19.36
C LYS A 150 34.61 17.87 20.85
N GLN A 151 33.79 17.18 21.62
CA GLN A 151 33.63 17.43 23.07
C GLN A 151 34.61 16.67 23.96
N SER A 152 35.40 15.73 23.44
CA SER A 152 36.37 14.96 24.21
C SER A 152 37.79 15.55 24.20
N HIS A 153 38.04 16.75 23.63
CA HIS A 153 39.37 17.39 23.55
C HIS A 153 39.45 18.73 24.28
N SER A 154 38.63 18.97 25.28
CA SER A 154 38.71 20.20 26.12
C SER A 154 38.64 19.87 27.58
N ILE A 155 39.56 19.03 28.07
CA ILE A 155 39.91 18.93 29.51
C ILE A 155 41.42 18.63 29.55
N GLU A 156 42.20 19.68 29.53
CA GLU A 156 43.51 19.82 30.20
C GLU A 156 43.71 21.26 30.62
#